data_b14ff12d480b886bc86dc02b147cba06
#
_entry.id   b14ff12d480b886bc86dc02b147cba06
#
_cell.length_a   1.000
_cell.length_b   1.000
_cell.length_c   1.000
_cell.angle_alpha   90.00
_cell.angle_beta   90.00
_cell.angle_gamma   90.00
#
_symmetry.space_group_name_H-M   'P 1'
#
loop_
_entity.id
_entity.type
_entity.pdbx_description
1 polymer ?
#
loop_
_entity_poly.entity_id
_entity_poly.type
_entity_poly.pdbx_seq_one_letter_code
_entity_poly.pdbx_strand_id
1 'polypeptide(L)'
;MRTWVLGVLLALVAGQAWAEVTVTFYAHPGARVRDGYLLFPHAYVHAEGTVDATGEAVDWSAGFTAKSPGPHLLFMRGGGVVEEPDARYVDEGQPFLELTVDDATWYALKARAEWWNSPEGSVYDLRRRNCITFTADLARVVGLQTAPEPSMKPGTFLEATAALNPQAAWREAPPVPVPPAAPVIVVAPAPVAAEPGV
;
A
#
# COMPACT_ATOMS: atom_id res chain seq x y z
N MET A 1 38.19 49.87 22.36
CA MET A 1 38.22 48.45 22.00
C MET A 1 36.76 47.96 22.00
N ARG A 2 36.19 47.76 20.77
CA ARG A 2 34.78 47.32 20.58
C ARG A 2 34.81 45.88 20.09
N THR A 3 34.46 44.95 20.98
CA THR A 3 34.31 43.53 20.66
C THR A 3 32.98 43.32 19.95
N TRP A 4 33.03 42.93 18.69
CA TRP A 4 31.88 42.49 17.91
C TRP A 4 31.60 41.01 18.25
N VAL A 5 30.50 40.75 18.92
CA VAL A 5 29.99 39.39 19.10
C VAL A 5 29.17 39.07 17.85
N LEU A 6 29.74 38.29 16.92
CA LEU A 6 29.02 37.70 15.80
C LEU A 6 28.16 36.56 16.34
N GLY A 7 26.89 36.83 16.55
CA GLY A 7 25.90 35.79 16.79
C GLY A 7 25.64 35.03 15.50
N VAL A 8 26.18 33.83 15.41
CA VAL A 8 25.81 32.88 14.35
C VAL A 8 24.42 32.32 14.67
N LEU A 9 23.40 32.90 14.06
CA LEU A 9 22.04 32.31 14.01
C LEU A 9 22.10 31.08 13.11
N LEU A 10 22.35 29.91 13.70
CA LEU A 10 22.09 28.64 13.02
C LEU A 10 20.57 28.54 12.87
N ALA A 11 20.03 28.92 11.73
CA ALA A 11 18.69 28.56 11.32
C ALA A 11 18.70 27.02 11.13
N LEU A 12 18.24 26.31 12.13
CA LEU A 12 17.79 24.93 11.99
C LEU A 12 16.61 24.97 11.01
N VAL A 13 16.90 24.80 9.74
CA VAL A 13 15.92 24.35 8.76
C VAL A 13 15.68 22.89 9.15
N ALA A 14 14.83 22.69 10.16
CA ALA A 14 14.16 21.42 10.34
C ALA A 14 13.38 21.25 9.04
N GLY A 15 13.88 20.41 8.13
CA GLY A 15 13.09 19.90 7.05
C GLY A 15 11.85 19.32 7.72
N GLN A 16 10.71 19.98 7.52
CA GLN A 16 9.43 19.42 7.92
C GLN A 16 9.33 18.15 7.10
N ALA A 17 9.58 17.00 7.72
CA ALA A 17 9.10 15.75 7.20
C ALA A 17 7.57 15.91 7.22
N TRP A 18 7.00 16.23 6.07
CA TRP A 18 5.57 16.21 5.91
C TRP A 18 5.16 14.77 6.21
N ALA A 19 4.34 14.60 7.21
CA ALA A 19 3.70 13.33 7.41
C ALA A 19 2.80 13.13 6.19
N GLU A 20 2.99 12.04 5.51
CA GLU A 20 2.30 11.77 4.25
C GLU A 20 1.69 10.38 4.34
N VAL A 21 0.49 10.25 3.78
CA VAL A 21 -0.15 8.94 3.63
C VAL A 21 0.10 8.43 2.22
N THR A 22 0.77 7.31 2.11
CA THR A 22 0.97 6.60 0.86
C THR A 22 -0.19 5.64 0.63
N VAL A 23 -0.82 5.73 -0.53
CA VAL A 23 -1.95 4.88 -0.94
C VAL A 23 -1.50 4.01 -2.09
N THR A 24 -1.60 2.69 -1.91
CA THR A 24 -1.19 1.70 -2.92
C THR A 24 -2.38 0.84 -3.33
N PHE A 25 -2.53 0.64 -4.63
CA PHE A 25 -3.59 -0.17 -5.23
C PHE A 25 -3.02 -1.53 -5.64
N TYR A 26 -3.63 -2.59 -5.10
CA TYR A 26 -3.17 -3.96 -5.26
C TYR A 26 -4.16 -4.83 -6.01
N ALA A 27 -3.63 -5.85 -6.69
CA ALA A 27 -4.39 -7.02 -7.10
C ALA A 27 -3.82 -8.28 -6.45
N HIS A 28 -4.68 -9.06 -5.83
CA HIS A 28 -4.35 -10.41 -5.38
C HIS A 28 -4.81 -11.41 -6.46
N PRO A 29 -3.96 -12.37 -6.86
CA PRO A 29 -4.29 -13.32 -7.93
C PRO A 29 -5.40 -14.30 -7.55
N GLY A 30 -5.76 -14.37 -6.25
CA GLY A 30 -6.71 -15.32 -5.71
C GLY A 30 -6.07 -16.66 -5.35
N ALA A 31 -6.88 -17.58 -4.83
CA ALA A 31 -6.42 -18.91 -4.45
C ALA A 31 -6.18 -19.79 -5.68
N ARG A 32 -5.04 -20.48 -5.72
CA ARG A 32 -4.73 -21.46 -6.75
C ARG A 32 -5.44 -22.80 -6.41
N VAL A 33 -6.31 -23.25 -7.30
CA VAL A 33 -6.96 -24.56 -7.19
C VAL A 33 -6.21 -25.64 -7.99
N ARG A 34 -6.62 -26.90 -7.79
CA ARG A 34 -5.93 -28.12 -8.22
C ARG A 34 -5.47 -28.15 -9.68
N ASP A 35 -6.16 -27.47 -10.58
CA ASP A 35 -5.84 -27.43 -12.02
C ASP A 35 -5.16 -26.14 -12.47
N GLY A 36 -4.60 -25.37 -11.51
CA GLY A 36 -3.90 -24.11 -11.78
C GLY A 36 -4.80 -22.91 -12.05
N TYR A 37 -6.12 -23.07 -12.00
CA TYR A 37 -7.05 -21.95 -12.09
C TYR A 37 -6.99 -21.10 -10.82
N LEU A 38 -6.94 -19.78 -11.02
CA LEU A 38 -7.04 -18.82 -9.93
C LEU A 38 -8.51 -18.53 -9.64
N LEU A 39 -8.94 -18.78 -8.41
CA LEU A 39 -10.28 -18.45 -7.95
C LEU A 39 -10.25 -17.19 -7.10
N PHE A 40 -11.27 -16.36 -7.30
CA PHE A 40 -11.50 -15.14 -6.51
C PHE A 40 -10.32 -14.15 -6.56
N PRO A 41 -9.84 -13.77 -7.75
CA PRO A 41 -8.91 -12.66 -7.84
C PRO A 41 -9.58 -11.41 -7.26
N HIS A 42 -8.81 -10.59 -6.56
CA HIS A 42 -9.34 -9.47 -5.82
C HIS A 42 -8.54 -8.19 -6.08
N ALA A 43 -9.21 -7.02 -6.05
CA ALA A 43 -8.55 -5.73 -6.03
C ALA A 43 -8.87 -5.03 -4.70
N TYR A 44 -7.87 -4.38 -4.12
CA TYR A 44 -7.97 -3.68 -2.84
C TYR A 44 -6.99 -2.51 -2.79
N VAL A 45 -7.12 -1.71 -1.75
CA VAL A 45 -6.28 -0.57 -1.47
C VAL A 45 -5.62 -0.78 -0.11
N HIS A 46 -4.35 -0.41 0.00
CA HIS A 46 -3.64 -0.29 1.26
C HIS A 46 -3.12 1.13 1.42
N ALA A 47 -3.17 1.67 2.62
CA ALA A 47 -2.65 2.98 2.95
C ALA A 47 -1.78 2.88 4.20
N GLU A 48 -0.60 3.49 4.13
CA GLU A 48 0.36 3.55 5.24
C GLU A 48 0.96 4.95 5.36
N GLY A 49 1.44 5.28 6.55
CA GLY A 49 2.09 6.57 6.80
C GLY A 49 1.61 7.25 8.06
N THR A 50 1.48 8.57 8.01
CA THR A 50 1.06 9.38 9.16
C THR A 50 0.21 10.56 8.68
N VAL A 51 -0.87 10.84 9.38
CA VAL A 51 -1.71 12.03 9.17
C VAL A 51 -0.96 13.26 9.68
N ASP A 52 -0.72 14.24 8.81
CA ASP A 52 0.09 15.41 9.13
C ASP A 52 -0.53 16.25 10.26
N ALA A 53 -1.82 16.49 10.21
CA ALA A 53 -2.53 17.33 11.19
C ALA A 53 -2.57 16.74 12.60
N THR A 54 -2.52 15.41 12.76
CA THR A 54 -2.73 14.74 14.04
C THR A 54 -1.55 13.92 14.52
N GLY A 55 -0.61 13.56 13.63
CA GLY A 55 0.45 12.60 13.92
C GLY A 55 -0.05 11.16 14.07
N GLU A 56 -1.31 10.87 13.70
CA GLU A 56 -1.89 9.53 13.77
C GLU A 56 -1.22 8.63 12.73
N ALA A 57 -0.72 7.47 13.17
CA ALA A 57 -0.18 6.46 12.26
C ALA A 57 -1.32 5.81 11.46
N VAL A 58 -1.11 5.66 10.17
CA VAL A 58 -2.01 4.99 9.24
C VAL A 58 -1.40 3.64 8.84
N ASP A 59 -2.16 2.58 9.02
CA ASP A 59 -1.95 1.25 8.48
C ASP A 59 -3.35 0.69 8.25
N TRP A 60 -3.85 0.82 7.02
CA TRP A 60 -5.24 0.54 6.71
C TRP A 60 -5.37 -0.11 5.34
N SER A 61 -6.20 -1.12 5.27
CA SER A 61 -6.52 -1.80 4.01
C SER A 61 -8.01 -1.86 3.78
N ALA A 62 -8.45 -1.88 2.52
CA ALA A 62 -9.85 -2.01 2.18
C ALA A 62 -10.06 -2.73 0.84
N GLY A 63 -10.93 -3.72 0.86
CA GLY A 63 -11.39 -4.45 -0.32
C GLY A 63 -12.89 -4.73 -0.23
N PHE A 64 -13.63 -4.58 -1.34
CA PHE A 64 -15.07 -4.81 -1.36
C PHE A 64 -15.40 -6.20 -1.87
N THR A 65 -16.03 -7.01 -1.03
CA THR A 65 -16.34 -8.41 -1.32
C THR A 65 -17.81 -8.75 -1.05
N ALA A 66 -18.25 -9.92 -1.45
CA ALA A 66 -19.59 -10.42 -1.13
C ALA A 66 -19.64 -10.98 0.29
N LYS A 67 -20.61 -10.57 1.11
CA LYS A 67 -20.84 -11.13 2.46
C LYS A 67 -21.02 -12.65 2.48
N SER A 68 -21.55 -13.20 1.39
CA SER A 68 -21.78 -14.64 1.23
C SER A 68 -21.32 -15.05 -0.16
N PRO A 69 -20.02 -15.33 -0.36
CA PRO A 69 -19.50 -15.75 -1.64
C PRO A 69 -20.06 -17.13 -2.03
N GLY A 70 -20.46 -17.29 -3.29
CA GLY A 70 -20.99 -18.56 -3.79
C GLY A 70 -21.55 -18.49 -5.21
N PRO A 71 -21.93 -19.65 -5.80
CA PRO A 71 -22.39 -19.74 -7.19
C PRO A 71 -23.61 -18.89 -7.51
N HIS A 72 -24.45 -18.57 -6.52
CA HIS A 72 -25.64 -17.72 -6.70
C HIS A 72 -25.30 -16.32 -7.23
N LEU A 73 -24.10 -15.79 -6.93
CA LEU A 73 -23.64 -14.48 -7.42
C LEU A 73 -23.44 -14.41 -8.94
N LEU A 74 -23.41 -15.55 -9.62
CA LEU A 74 -23.39 -15.60 -11.09
C LEU A 74 -24.72 -15.15 -11.69
N PHE A 75 -25.82 -15.21 -10.91
CA PHE A 75 -27.19 -15.02 -11.41
C PHE A 75 -27.95 -13.92 -10.65
N MET A 76 -27.53 -13.56 -9.44
CA MET A 76 -28.21 -12.60 -8.59
C MET A 76 -27.27 -11.70 -7.82
N ARG A 77 -27.79 -10.58 -7.34
CA ARG A 77 -27.09 -9.68 -6.43
C ARG A 77 -27.07 -10.25 -5.02
N GLY A 78 -26.04 -9.87 -4.28
CA GLY A 78 -25.91 -10.22 -2.85
C GLY A 78 -25.62 -8.99 -2.00
N GLY A 79 -25.45 -9.18 -0.71
CA GLY A 79 -24.88 -8.17 0.18
C GLY A 79 -23.38 -8.07 -0.06
N GLY A 80 -22.87 -6.85 -0.06
CA GLY A 80 -21.45 -6.55 -0.09
C GLY A 80 -20.95 -6.05 1.27
N VAL A 81 -19.65 -6.10 1.46
CA VAL A 81 -18.96 -5.57 2.64
C VAL A 81 -17.56 -5.11 2.24
N VAL A 82 -17.11 -4.02 2.82
CA VAL A 82 -15.71 -3.64 2.81
C VAL A 82 -15.03 -4.38 3.94
N GLU A 83 -14.06 -5.21 3.60
CA GLU A 83 -13.22 -5.93 4.55
C GLU A 83 -11.81 -5.33 4.55
N GLU A 84 -11.12 -5.45 5.66
CA GLU A 84 -9.73 -5.08 5.80
C GLU A 84 -8.87 -6.35 5.60
N PRO A 85 -8.19 -6.48 4.44
CA PRO A 85 -7.19 -7.52 4.25
C PRO A 85 -6.11 -7.48 5.34
N ASP A 86 -5.73 -8.63 5.86
CA ASP A 86 -4.63 -8.72 6.81
C ASP A 86 -3.26 -8.47 6.15
N ALA A 87 -2.22 -8.21 6.95
CA ALA A 87 -0.88 -7.90 6.48
C ALA A 87 -0.32 -8.98 5.54
N ARG A 88 -0.57 -10.26 5.82
CA ARG A 88 -0.11 -11.34 4.96
C ARG A 88 -0.77 -11.30 3.59
N TYR A 89 -2.07 -11.00 3.54
CA TYR A 89 -2.79 -10.87 2.28
C TYR A 89 -2.27 -9.68 1.47
N VAL A 90 -1.91 -8.59 2.14
CA VAL A 90 -1.28 -7.43 1.50
C VAL A 90 0.09 -7.81 0.93
N ASP A 91 0.93 -8.50 1.69
CA ASP A 91 2.27 -8.95 1.26
C ASP A 91 2.24 -9.92 0.06
N GLU A 92 1.18 -10.72 -0.05
CA GLU A 92 0.98 -11.65 -1.18
C GLU A 92 0.37 -10.94 -2.42
N GLY A 93 -0.04 -9.68 -2.29
CA GLY A 93 -0.62 -8.87 -3.36
C GLY A 93 0.43 -8.27 -4.29
N GLN A 94 0.02 -8.02 -5.52
CA GLN A 94 0.84 -7.30 -6.50
C GLN A 94 0.43 -5.83 -6.53
N PRO A 95 1.33 -4.89 -6.24
CA PRO A 95 1.07 -3.46 -6.38
C PRO A 95 1.09 -3.02 -7.85
N PHE A 96 0.25 -2.05 -8.20
CA PHE A 96 0.15 -1.49 -9.55
C PHE A 96 0.25 0.02 -9.59
N LEU A 97 -0.27 0.69 -8.58
CA LEU A 97 -0.27 2.15 -8.46
C LEU A 97 0.07 2.51 -7.02
N GLU A 98 0.86 3.56 -6.88
CA GLU A 98 1.24 4.11 -5.59
C GLU A 98 1.32 5.63 -5.69
N LEU A 99 0.75 6.31 -4.72
CA LEU A 99 0.83 7.77 -4.65
C LEU A 99 0.69 8.25 -3.22
N THR A 100 1.33 9.37 -2.95
CA THR A 100 1.20 10.08 -1.68
C THR A 100 0.03 11.06 -1.77
N VAL A 101 -0.77 11.12 -0.72
CA VAL A 101 -1.94 11.99 -0.61
C VAL A 101 -1.85 12.88 0.63
N ASP A 102 -2.49 14.05 0.56
CA ASP A 102 -2.68 14.91 1.72
C ASP A 102 -3.80 14.39 2.65
N ASP A 103 -3.87 14.95 3.85
CA ASP A 103 -4.85 14.57 4.87
C ASP A 103 -6.30 14.66 4.38
N ALA A 104 -6.63 15.71 3.62
CA ALA A 104 -7.99 15.90 3.13
C ALA A 104 -8.38 14.80 2.15
N THR A 105 -7.48 14.42 1.26
CA THR A 105 -7.66 13.32 0.30
C THR A 105 -7.72 11.97 1.02
N TRP A 106 -6.88 11.76 2.05
CA TRP A 106 -6.92 10.57 2.88
C TRP A 106 -8.28 10.40 3.56
N TYR A 107 -8.78 11.43 4.25
CA TYR A 107 -10.09 11.36 4.89
C TYR A 107 -11.23 11.18 3.89
N ALA A 108 -11.15 11.80 2.72
CA ALA A 108 -12.13 11.59 1.65
C ALA A 108 -12.12 10.14 1.13
N LEU A 109 -10.93 9.54 0.97
CA LEU A 109 -10.76 8.14 0.59
C LEU A 109 -11.42 7.21 1.61
N LYS A 110 -11.11 7.41 2.90
CA LYS A 110 -11.66 6.61 4.00
C LYS A 110 -13.18 6.73 4.08
N ALA A 111 -13.71 7.95 4.05
CA ALA A 111 -15.14 8.18 4.05
C ALA A 111 -15.85 7.55 2.83
N ARG A 112 -15.18 7.55 1.66
CA ARG A 112 -15.73 6.89 0.48
C ARG A 112 -15.75 5.37 0.61
N ALA A 113 -14.72 4.77 1.18
CA ALA A 113 -14.71 3.34 1.49
C ALA A 113 -15.81 2.97 2.49
N GLU A 114 -16.01 3.77 3.53
CA GLU A 114 -17.08 3.58 4.52
C GLU A 114 -18.47 3.65 3.90
N TRP A 115 -18.67 4.54 2.92
CA TRP A 115 -19.95 4.63 2.20
C TRP A 115 -20.33 3.31 1.52
N TRP A 116 -19.34 2.50 1.07
CA TRP A 116 -19.63 1.20 0.48
C TRP A 116 -20.18 0.18 1.48
N ASN A 117 -20.10 0.44 2.78
CA ASN A 117 -20.76 -0.31 3.85
C ASN A 117 -22.14 0.22 4.21
N SER A 118 -22.57 1.36 3.65
CA SER A 118 -23.91 1.90 3.85
C SER A 118 -24.98 1.01 3.22
N PRO A 119 -26.27 1.17 3.57
CA PRO A 119 -27.37 0.43 2.94
C PRO A 119 -27.39 0.56 1.41
N GLU A 120 -27.09 1.75 0.89
CA GLU A 120 -27.02 2.02 -0.55
C GLU A 120 -25.74 1.48 -1.19
N GLY A 121 -24.64 1.52 -0.43
CA GLY A 121 -23.29 1.10 -0.86
C GLY A 121 -23.11 -0.42 -0.87
N SER A 122 -23.71 -1.13 0.06
CA SER A 122 -23.42 -2.53 0.36
C SER A 122 -24.12 -3.57 -0.54
N VAL A 123 -24.48 -3.20 -1.76
CA VAL A 123 -25.01 -4.15 -2.74
C VAL A 123 -23.84 -4.70 -3.57
N TYR A 124 -23.70 -6.02 -3.60
CA TYR A 124 -22.72 -6.71 -4.43
C TYR A 124 -23.35 -7.29 -5.70
N ASP A 125 -22.73 -7.03 -6.83
CA ASP A 125 -23.08 -7.59 -8.13
C ASP A 125 -21.78 -7.97 -8.86
N LEU A 126 -21.56 -9.24 -9.06
CA LEU A 126 -20.30 -9.76 -9.63
C LEU A 126 -19.92 -9.11 -10.96
N ARG A 127 -20.91 -8.63 -11.73
CA ARG A 127 -20.69 -8.06 -13.07
C ARG A 127 -20.62 -6.54 -13.09
N ARG A 128 -21.21 -5.87 -12.09
CA ARG A 128 -21.42 -4.42 -12.15
C ARG A 128 -20.96 -3.66 -10.91
N ARG A 129 -20.88 -4.34 -9.76
CA ARG A 129 -20.55 -3.72 -8.48
C ARG A 129 -19.76 -4.69 -7.59
N ASN A 130 -18.47 -4.67 -7.77
CA ASN A 130 -17.53 -5.64 -7.22
C ASN A 130 -16.25 -4.93 -6.74
N CYS A 131 -15.20 -5.68 -6.42
CA CYS A 131 -13.91 -5.14 -6.02
C CYS A 131 -13.30 -4.16 -7.02
N ILE A 132 -13.49 -4.39 -8.33
CA ILE A 132 -12.95 -3.51 -9.38
C ILE A 132 -13.63 -2.15 -9.35
N THR A 133 -14.98 -2.14 -9.29
CA THR A 133 -15.74 -0.87 -9.23
C THR A 133 -15.49 -0.10 -7.94
N PHE A 134 -15.29 -0.80 -6.82
CA PHE A 134 -14.84 -0.21 -5.55
C PHE A 134 -13.47 0.44 -5.70
N THR A 135 -12.48 -0.30 -6.18
CA THR A 135 -11.13 0.19 -6.36
C THR A 135 -11.06 1.34 -7.36
N ALA A 136 -11.86 1.29 -8.44
CA ALA A 136 -11.98 2.39 -9.39
C ALA A 136 -12.58 3.65 -8.77
N ASP A 137 -13.57 3.49 -7.89
CA ASP A 137 -14.20 4.59 -7.19
C ASP A 137 -13.21 5.28 -6.24
N LEU A 138 -12.43 4.50 -5.48
CA LEU A 138 -11.37 5.04 -4.62
C LEU A 138 -10.23 5.68 -5.43
N ALA A 139 -9.85 5.09 -6.57
CA ALA A 139 -8.84 5.67 -7.46
C ALA A 139 -9.24 7.07 -7.96
N ARG A 140 -10.53 7.28 -8.24
CA ARG A 140 -11.04 8.61 -8.63
C ARG A 140 -10.99 9.61 -7.48
N VAL A 141 -11.22 9.18 -6.24
CA VAL A 141 -11.10 10.07 -5.06
C VAL A 141 -9.69 10.62 -4.94
N VAL A 142 -8.68 9.82 -5.21
CA VAL A 142 -7.26 10.26 -5.17
C VAL A 142 -6.79 10.88 -6.50
N GLY A 143 -7.72 11.20 -7.41
CA GLY A 143 -7.43 11.94 -8.64
C GLY A 143 -6.91 11.10 -9.81
N LEU A 144 -6.95 9.77 -9.73
CA LEU A 144 -6.50 8.90 -10.82
C LEU A 144 -7.57 8.76 -11.92
N GLN A 145 -7.12 8.67 -13.16
CA GLN A 145 -7.95 8.24 -14.28
C GLN A 145 -8.10 6.72 -14.22
N THR A 146 -9.31 6.19 -14.39
CA THR A 146 -9.55 4.74 -14.33
C THR A 146 -9.81 4.16 -15.70
N ALA A 147 -9.32 2.94 -15.94
CA ALA A 147 -9.70 2.16 -17.10
C ALA A 147 -11.21 1.83 -17.07
N PRO A 148 -11.82 1.50 -18.23
CA PRO A 148 -13.22 1.07 -18.28
C PRO A 148 -13.46 -0.16 -17.40
N GLU A 149 -14.50 -0.08 -16.56
CA GLU A 149 -14.99 -1.18 -15.72
C GLU A 149 -16.08 -1.96 -16.48
N PRO A 150 -16.57 -3.01 -15.97
CA PRO A 150 -16.29 -3.92 -14.87
C PRO A 150 -15.95 -5.36 -15.26
N SER A 151 -15.75 -5.65 -16.54
CA SER A 151 -15.60 -7.03 -17.03
C SER A 151 -14.15 -7.53 -17.04
N MET A 152 -13.23 -6.73 -16.52
CA MET A 152 -11.80 -7.05 -16.49
C MET A 152 -11.46 -7.89 -15.26
N LYS A 153 -10.35 -8.62 -15.33
CA LYS A 153 -9.74 -9.18 -14.11
C LYS A 153 -9.10 -8.06 -13.31
N PRO A 154 -9.03 -8.16 -11.96
CA PRO A 154 -8.45 -7.12 -11.11
C PRO A 154 -7.07 -6.63 -11.55
N GLY A 155 -6.12 -7.54 -11.79
CA GLY A 155 -4.78 -7.17 -12.27
C GLY A 155 -4.81 -6.45 -13.63
N THR A 156 -5.59 -6.95 -14.60
CA THR A 156 -5.72 -6.31 -15.92
C THR A 156 -6.34 -4.91 -15.81
N PHE A 157 -7.31 -4.72 -14.93
CA PHE A 157 -7.91 -3.41 -14.68
C PHE A 157 -6.88 -2.43 -14.10
N LEU A 158 -6.12 -2.86 -13.07
CA LEU A 158 -5.11 -2.01 -12.44
C LEU A 158 -3.93 -1.72 -13.37
N GLU A 159 -3.49 -2.69 -14.16
CA GLU A 159 -2.46 -2.49 -15.19
C GLU A 159 -2.91 -1.42 -16.23
N ALA A 160 -4.13 -1.54 -16.74
CA ALA A 160 -4.69 -0.55 -17.65
C ALA A 160 -4.87 0.82 -17.01
N THR A 161 -5.23 0.87 -15.73
CA THR A 161 -5.32 2.12 -14.95
C THR A 161 -3.94 2.73 -14.73
N ALA A 162 -2.91 1.95 -14.44
CA ALA A 162 -1.53 2.40 -14.31
C ALA A 162 -1.00 3.00 -15.62
N ALA A 163 -1.36 2.43 -16.76
CA ALA A 163 -1.00 2.98 -18.08
C ALA A 163 -1.60 4.39 -18.33
N LEU A 164 -2.74 4.71 -17.73
CA LEU A 164 -3.35 6.05 -17.79
C LEU A 164 -2.72 7.04 -16.81
N ASN A 165 -1.98 6.54 -15.80
CA ASN A 165 -1.39 7.33 -14.71
C ASN A 165 0.10 6.99 -14.52
N PRO A 166 0.97 7.24 -15.51
CA PRO A 166 2.36 6.81 -15.45
C PRO A 166 3.16 7.44 -14.29
N GLN A 167 2.68 8.56 -13.74
CA GLN A 167 3.27 9.22 -12.57
C GLN A 167 3.01 8.46 -11.26
N ALA A 168 1.90 7.71 -11.19
CA ALA A 168 1.50 6.90 -10.04
C ALA A 168 1.70 5.39 -10.28
N ALA A 169 2.20 4.97 -11.45
CA ALA A 169 2.49 3.57 -11.73
C ALA A 169 3.57 3.07 -10.75
N TRP A 170 3.24 2.04 -10.00
CA TRP A 170 4.16 1.45 -9.03
C TRP A 170 5.45 0.99 -9.72
N ARG A 171 6.56 1.24 -9.08
CA ARG A 171 7.88 0.83 -9.54
C ARG A 171 8.61 0.17 -8.39
N GLU A 172 9.18 -0.98 -8.66
CA GLU A 172 10.06 -1.60 -7.68
C GLU A 172 11.18 -0.61 -7.28
N ALA A 173 11.33 -0.41 -5.98
CA ALA A 173 12.39 0.45 -5.48
C ALA A 173 13.76 -0.09 -5.97
N PRO A 174 14.67 0.77 -6.44
CA PRO A 174 16.00 0.33 -6.81
C PRO A 174 16.65 -0.39 -5.61
N PRO A 175 17.39 -1.49 -5.83
CA PRO A 175 18.01 -2.22 -4.74
C PRO A 175 18.87 -1.27 -3.90
N VAL A 176 18.64 -1.27 -2.60
CA VAL A 176 19.45 -0.46 -1.66
C VAL A 176 20.90 -0.89 -1.82
N PRO A 177 21.84 0.03 -2.09
CA PRO A 177 23.26 -0.32 -2.17
C PRO A 177 23.68 -1.02 -0.88
N VAL A 178 24.07 -2.29 -0.99
CA VAL A 178 24.61 -3.02 0.15
C VAL A 178 25.91 -2.30 0.56
N PRO A 179 26.00 -1.77 1.79
CA PRO A 179 27.24 -1.15 2.23
C PRO A 179 28.38 -2.17 2.12
N PRO A 180 29.57 -1.73 1.70
CA PRO A 180 30.71 -2.64 1.62
C PRO A 180 30.89 -3.35 2.95
N ALA A 181 31.08 -4.68 2.91
CA ALA A 181 31.27 -5.48 4.10
C ALA A 181 32.38 -4.85 4.97
N ALA A 182 32.07 -4.62 6.24
CA ALA A 182 33.06 -4.10 7.17
C ALA A 182 34.33 -4.99 7.12
N PRO A 183 35.51 -4.40 7.14
CA PRO A 183 36.73 -5.20 7.11
C PRO A 183 36.76 -6.19 8.27
N VAL A 184 36.93 -7.46 7.95
CA VAL A 184 37.06 -8.49 8.96
C VAL A 184 38.39 -8.23 9.71
N ILE A 185 38.30 -7.76 10.93
CA ILE A 185 39.45 -7.60 11.80
C ILE A 185 39.87 -9.02 12.22
N VAL A 186 40.87 -9.56 11.57
CA VAL A 186 41.50 -10.81 12.01
C VAL A 186 42.32 -10.49 13.27
N VAL A 187 41.74 -10.76 14.42
CA VAL A 187 42.50 -10.68 15.69
C VAL A 187 43.49 -11.84 15.69
N ALA A 188 44.76 -11.52 15.63
CA ALA A 188 45.81 -12.52 15.77
C ALA A 188 45.72 -13.21 17.15
N PRO A 189 45.86 -14.54 17.23
CA PRO A 189 45.84 -15.22 18.52
C PRO A 189 46.97 -14.70 19.43
N ALA A 190 46.61 -14.46 20.68
CA ALA A 190 47.58 -14.02 21.70
C ALA A 190 48.70 -15.04 21.84
N PRO A 191 49.97 -14.61 22.02
CA PRO A 191 51.07 -15.52 22.22
C PRO A 191 50.82 -16.36 23.47
N VAL A 192 50.96 -17.68 23.31
CA VAL A 192 50.88 -18.63 24.42
C VAL A 192 52.09 -18.37 25.35
N ALA A 193 51.81 -18.05 26.61
CA ALA A 193 52.84 -17.89 27.62
C ALA A 193 53.58 -19.22 27.77
N ALA A 194 54.92 -19.18 27.67
CA ALA A 194 55.78 -20.33 27.95
C ALA A 194 55.68 -20.68 29.44
N GLU A 195 55.35 -21.93 29.75
CA GLU A 195 55.38 -22.43 31.10
C GLU A 195 56.84 -22.42 31.64
N PRO A 196 57.07 -22.00 32.89
CA PRO A 196 58.36 -22.09 33.51
C PRO A 196 58.69 -23.59 33.79
N GLY A 197 59.74 -24.11 33.17
CA GLY A 197 60.22 -25.45 33.43
C GLY A 197 60.66 -25.61 34.90
N VAL A 198 60.31 -26.76 35.46
CA VAL A 198 60.78 -27.29 36.75
C VAL A 198 62.19 -27.87 36.63
#